data_b53adf072dacda21f2255fc09a8c1ad8
#
_entry.id   b53adf072dacda21f2255fc09a8c1ad8
#
_cell.length_a   1.000
_cell.length_b   1.000
_cell.length_c   1.000
_cell.angle_alpha   90.00
_cell.angle_beta   90.00
_cell.angle_gamma   90.00
#
_symmetry.space_group_name_H-M   'P 1'
#
loop_
_entity.id
_entity.type
_entity.pdbx_description
1 polymer ?
#
loop_
_entity_poly.entity_id
_entity_poly.type
_entity_poly.pdbx_seq_one_letter_code
_entity_poly.pdbx_strand_id
1 'polypeptide(L)' 'MTIKEFFEVDFSDFEEIKIFKDTDTDDNLITHSCYHTETIIKKYGHYEIKQFWVHCEESDYCFIFIV' A
#
# COMPACT_ATOMS: atom_id res chain seq x y z
N MET A 1 3.56 -2.99 12.65
CA MET A 1 2.22 -3.05 12.01
C MET A 1 2.35 -3.66 10.62
N THR A 2 1.53 -4.65 10.33
CA THR A 2 1.49 -5.27 9.01
C THR A 2 0.53 -4.51 8.10
N ILE A 3 0.63 -4.77 6.80
CA ILE A 3 -0.31 -4.19 5.83
C ILE A 3 -1.75 -4.61 6.16
N LYS A 4 -1.96 -5.86 6.57
CA LYS A 4 -3.28 -6.33 6.98
C LYS A 4 -3.81 -5.53 8.16
N GLU A 5 -2.99 -5.31 9.17
CA GLU A 5 -3.39 -4.53 10.34
C GLU A 5 -3.71 -3.07 9.98
N PHE A 6 -2.93 -2.50 9.06
CA PHE A 6 -3.18 -1.15 8.57
C PHE A 6 -4.58 -1.02 7.96
N PHE A 7 -4.99 -2.01 7.16
CA PHE A 7 -6.29 -1.98 6.49
C PHE A 7 -7.45 -2.48 7.37
N GLU A 8 -7.19 -2.95 8.57
CA GLU A 8 -8.25 -3.23 9.55
C GLU A 8 -8.86 -1.95 10.10
N VAL A 9 -8.13 -0.84 10.03
CA VAL A 9 -8.68 0.48 10.30
C VAL A 9 -9.39 0.91 9.03
N ASP A 10 -10.64 1.32 9.14
CA ASP A 10 -11.54 1.57 8.03
C ASP A 10 -11.02 2.59 7.01
N PHE A 11 -10.41 2.10 5.95
CA PHE A 11 -10.01 2.89 4.79
C PHE A 11 -10.85 2.47 3.60
N SER A 12 -12.00 3.07 3.45
CA SER A 12 -12.94 2.66 2.41
C SER A 12 -12.65 3.21 1.02
N ASP A 13 -11.84 4.26 0.91
CA ASP A 13 -11.71 5.01 -0.34
C ASP A 13 -10.25 5.33 -0.70
N PHE A 14 -9.43 4.31 -0.96
CA PHE A 14 -8.17 4.57 -1.62
C PHE A 14 -8.22 4.04 -3.04
N GLU A 15 -7.61 4.76 -3.93
CA GLU A 15 -7.69 4.45 -5.34
C GLU A 15 -6.46 3.73 -5.86
N GLU A 16 -5.34 3.82 -5.14
CA GLU A 16 -4.09 3.23 -5.61
C GLU A 16 -3.20 2.82 -4.45
N ILE A 17 -2.52 1.69 -4.59
CA ILE A 17 -1.57 1.18 -3.61
C ILE A 17 -0.28 0.82 -4.34
N LYS A 18 0.86 1.26 -3.78
CA LYS A 18 2.18 0.81 -4.19
C LYS A 18 2.91 0.23 -2.99
N ILE A 19 3.52 -0.93 -3.16
CA ILE A 19 4.32 -1.58 -2.13
C ILE A 19 5.74 -1.76 -2.66
N PHE A 20 6.71 -1.24 -1.92
CA PHE A 20 8.12 -1.31 -2.27
C PHE A 20 8.89 -2.10 -1.20
N LYS A 21 9.91 -2.81 -1.63
CA LYS A 21 10.83 -3.51 -0.73
C LYS A 21 12.02 -2.60 -0.41
N ASP A 22 12.20 -2.28 0.86
CA ASP A 22 13.30 -1.49 1.43
C ASP A 22 13.34 -0.01 1.01
N THR A 23 13.23 0.32 -0.27
CA THR A 23 13.26 1.69 -0.76
C THR A 23 12.19 1.91 -1.83
N ASP A 24 11.79 3.16 -2.02
CA ASP A 24 10.75 3.55 -2.97
C ASP A 24 11.26 3.74 -4.41
N THR A 25 12.23 2.96 -4.81
CA THR A 25 12.73 2.98 -6.19
C THR A 25 11.96 1.97 -7.06
N ASP A 26 11.81 2.26 -8.34
CA ASP A 26 11.06 1.42 -9.25
C ASP A 26 11.58 -0.02 -9.30
N ASP A 27 12.89 -0.20 -9.12
CA ASP A 27 13.49 -1.53 -9.08
C ASP A 27 13.02 -2.38 -7.91
N ASN A 28 12.54 -1.73 -6.85
CA ASN A 28 12.09 -2.39 -5.62
C ASN A 28 10.57 -2.49 -5.52
N LEU A 29 9.85 -2.13 -6.56
CA LEU A 29 8.40 -2.21 -6.55
C LEU A 29 7.94 -3.66 -6.52
N ILE A 30 7.21 -4.04 -5.48
CA ILE A 30 6.60 -5.36 -5.34
C ILE A 30 5.30 -5.43 -6.09
N THR A 31 4.44 -4.43 -5.89
CA THR A 31 3.14 -4.39 -6.53
C THR A 31 2.62 -2.96 -6.64
N HIS A 32 1.84 -2.74 -7.67
CA HIS A 32 1.09 -1.51 -7.90
C HIS A 32 -0.31 -1.91 -8.31
N SER A 33 -1.29 -1.53 -7.53
CA SER A 33 -2.66 -1.98 -7.74
C SER A 33 -3.65 -0.84 -7.53
N CYS A 34 -4.75 -0.92 -8.27
CA CYS A 34 -5.86 0.01 -8.16
C CYS A 34 -7.12 -0.78 -7.77
N TYR A 35 -7.87 -0.29 -6.79
CA TYR A 35 -9.23 -0.77 -6.43
C TYR A 35 -9.37 -2.18 -5.82
N HIS A 36 -8.30 -2.88 -5.46
CA HIS A 36 -8.43 -4.28 -5.01
C HIS A 36 -7.77 -4.53 -3.66
N THR A 37 -8.32 -3.92 -2.62
CA THR A 37 -7.81 -4.06 -1.26
C THR A 37 -7.74 -5.51 -0.79
N GLU A 38 -8.80 -6.28 -1.02
CA GLU A 38 -8.85 -7.66 -0.55
C GLU A 38 -7.74 -8.52 -1.15
N THR A 39 -7.47 -8.32 -2.43
CA THR A 39 -6.39 -9.03 -3.12
C THR A 39 -5.03 -8.66 -2.54
N ILE A 40 -4.82 -7.36 -2.29
CA ILE A 40 -3.58 -6.87 -1.69
C ILE A 40 -3.38 -7.44 -0.29
N ILE A 41 -4.41 -7.41 0.54
CA ILE A 41 -4.34 -7.95 1.90
C ILE A 41 -4.04 -9.44 1.87
N LYS A 42 -4.68 -10.17 0.97
CA LYS A 42 -4.49 -11.62 0.86
C LYS A 42 -3.08 -11.99 0.45
N LYS A 43 -2.49 -11.27 -0.50
CA LYS A 43 -1.15 -11.55 -1.01
C LYS A 43 -0.03 -10.93 -0.17
N TYR A 44 -0.24 -9.72 0.32
CA TYR A 44 0.83 -8.90 0.90
C TYR A 44 0.55 -8.46 2.32
N GLY A 45 -0.58 -8.86 2.89
CA GLY A 45 -0.98 -8.40 4.21
C GLY A 45 -0.04 -8.76 5.34
N HIS A 46 0.78 -9.80 5.17
CA HIS A 46 1.72 -10.28 6.19
C HIS A 46 3.00 -9.43 6.29
N TYR A 47 3.27 -8.57 5.32
CA TYR A 47 4.47 -7.73 5.35
C TYR A 47 4.40 -6.69 6.45
N GLU A 48 5.50 -6.55 7.19
CA GLU A 48 5.65 -5.46 8.17
C GLU A 48 5.92 -4.16 7.45
N ILE A 49 5.20 -3.10 7.83
CA ILE A 49 5.37 -1.78 7.26
C ILE A 49 6.55 -1.09 7.98
N LYS A 50 7.56 -0.70 7.22
CA LYS A 50 8.68 0.10 7.73
C LYS A 50 8.34 1.59 7.67
N GLN A 51 7.74 2.02 6.58
CA GLN A 51 7.28 3.39 6.37
C GLN A 51 6.06 3.39 5.48
N PHE A 52 5.22 4.40 5.63
CA PHE A 52 4.14 4.62 4.69
C PHE A 52 3.85 6.12 4.56
N TRP A 53 3.30 6.49 3.43
CA TRP A 53 2.76 7.84 3.24
C TRP A 53 1.67 7.81 2.18
N VAL A 54 0.90 8.89 2.15
CA VAL A 54 -0.17 9.07 1.17
C VAL A 54 0.22 10.19 0.23
N HIS A 55 0.23 9.89 -1.05
CA HIS A 55 0.44 10.89 -2.09
C HIS A 55 -0.92 11.24 -2.68
N CYS A 56 -1.27 12.52 -2.65
CA CYS A 56 -2.53 13.00 -3.20
C CYS A 56 -2.25 13.83 -4.45
N GLU A 57 -2.81 13.42 -5.56
CA GLU A 57 -2.70 14.13 -6.83
C GLU A 57 -4.10 14.39 -7.35
N GLU A 58 -4.47 15.68 -7.44
CA GLU A 58 -5.84 16.10 -7.75
C GLU A 58 -6.84 15.53 -6.73
N SER A 59 -7.66 14.57 -7.14
CA SER A 59 -8.63 13.90 -6.25
C SER A 59 -8.26 12.46 -5.95
N ASP A 60 -7.11 12.00 -6.44
CA ASP A 60 -6.70 10.61 -6.31
C ASP A 60 -5.69 10.43 -5.18
N TYR A 61 -5.89 9.39 -4.37
CA TYR A 61 -5.00 9.05 -3.27
C TYR A 61 -4.20 7.81 -3.63
N CYS A 62 -2.88 7.91 -3.48
CA CYS A 62 -1.99 6.77 -3.62
C CYS A 62 -1.36 6.45 -2.27
N PHE A 63 -1.61 5.26 -1.75
CA PHE A 63 -0.97 4.77 -0.54
C PHE A 63 0.32 4.08 -0.91
N ILE A 64 1.42 4.53 -0.32
CA ILE A 64 2.75 4.00 -0.59
C ILE A 64 3.28 3.36 0.68
N PHE A 65 3.64 2.09 0.59
CA PHE A 65 4.19 1.33 1.70
C PHE A 65 5.60 0.87 1.37
N ILE A 66 6.48 0.99 2.36
CA ILE A 66 7.82 0.40 2.31
C ILE A 66 7.84 -0.76 3.34
N VAL A 67 8.18 -1.92 2.86
CA VAL A 67 8.20 -3.14 3.68
C VAL A 67 9.57 -3.79 3.76
#